data_1e4ce915092cc6dfededf7a0727489b9
#
_entry.id   1e4ce915092cc6dfededf7a0727489b9
#
_cell.length_a   1.000
_cell.length_b   1.000
_cell.length_c   1.000
_cell.angle_alpha   90.00
_cell.angle_beta   90.00
_cell.angle_gamma   90.00
#
_symmetry.space_group_name_H-M   'P 1'
#
loop_
_entity.id
_entity.type
_entity.pdbx_description
1 polymer ?
#
loop_
_entity_poly.entity_id
_entity_poly.type
_entity_poly.pdbx_seq_one_letter_code
_entity_poly.pdbx_strand_id
1 'polypeptide(L)'
;MISNFFTPCCSFKPVSNCCIGIYNNLSRVNIIIQLEKHMENRLAKFNELVPSTLPFVEGKLEGHKDRKNYSIVGPGVAEDGKQFIKIAMPHSFNLGAVSALPKNGSGLHSHTTAEVFIIYSGRWRFYWGAEGKDETILNAGDIISMPTNMFRAFENAGDEEGLIFVVLGGDDPGIITWVPRVLEKAKKTGMALLNDNSLIDLSVNKIPEGKKILEPIAQEEIKKFDNYKLDQLEKFIFKGNEKSKYENKLNDNINLIQILGNKFEKKEFSPVINQDTGFNLSILKSNKGHITNLKFEKPTIMFSRTGKWEIMIDNFQCVLNSKDTISIPINSNVNIKIDENEDCYLNCVTQI
;
A
#
# COMPACT_ATOMS: atom_id res chain seq x y z
N MET A 1 12.73 -22.99 48.49
CA MET A 1 11.74 -23.53 49.44
C MET A 1 10.44 -23.58 48.69
N ILE A 2 10.07 -24.73 48.04
CA ILE A 2 9.22 -25.80 48.62
C ILE A 2 7.82 -25.20 48.92
N SER A 3 6.70 -25.65 48.32
CA SER A 3 6.20 -27.01 48.19
C SER A 3 4.91 -27.02 47.31
N ASN A 4 4.81 -27.93 46.41
CA ASN A 4 3.80 -29.00 46.26
C ASN A 4 2.38 -28.78 46.81
N PHE A 5 1.38 -28.96 45.92
CA PHE A 5 0.19 -29.77 46.25
C PHE A 5 -0.29 -30.53 45.01
N PHE A 6 -0.02 -31.84 45.01
CA PHE A 6 -0.72 -32.89 44.27
C PHE A 6 -1.94 -33.29 45.06
N THR A 7 -3.08 -33.53 44.42
CA THR A 7 -4.07 -34.54 44.83
C THR A 7 -4.81 -35.10 43.64
N PRO A 8 -5.34 -36.33 43.73
CA PRO A 8 -5.35 -37.26 42.62
C PRO A 8 -6.72 -37.73 42.15
N CYS A 9 -6.68 -38.52 41.06
CA CYS A 9 -7.59 -39.57 40.70
C CYS A 9 -9.04 -39.23 40.34
N CYS A 10 -9.30 -39.21 39.03
CA CYS A 10 -10.50 -39.87 38.51
C CYS A 10 -10.06 -40.91 37.48
N SER A 11 -10.38 -42.15 37.76
CA SER A 11 -10.22 -43.32 36.92
C SER A 11 -11.04 -43.21 35.66
N PHE A 12 -10.42 -42.98 34.51
CA PHE A 12 -11.03 -43.12 33.19
C PHE A 12 -10.72 -44.53 32.62
N LYS A 13 -11.75 -45.28 32.31
CA LYS A 13 -11.66 -46.51 31.50
C LYS A 13 -11.12 -46.13 30.10
N PRO A 14 -10.35 -47.01 29.45
CA PRO A 14 -9.85 -46.72 28.12
C PRO A 14 -10.96 -46.70 27.11
N VAL A 15 -11.20 -45.48 26.54
CA VAL A 15 -11.98 -45.31 25.32
C VAL A 15 -11.11 -45.83 24.17
N SER A 16 -11.69 -46.70 23.33
CA SER A 16 -11.02 -47.41 22.26
C SER A 16 -10.14 -46.49 21.41
N ASN A 17 -8.90 -46.93 21.07
CA ASN A 17 -7.92 -46.19 20.24
C ASN A 17 -8.46 -45.65 18.92
N CYS A 18 -9.60 -46.11 18.44
CA CYS A 18 -10.25 -45.64 17.22
C CYS A 18 -10.89 -44.25 17.36
N CYS A 19 -11.46 -43.88 18.53
CA CYS A 19 -12.07 -42.57 18.74
C CYS A 19 -11.02 -41.46 18.95
N ILE A 20 -9.87 -41.78 19.55
CA ILE A 20 -8.78 -40.82 19.73
C ILE A 20 -8.17 -40.42 18.38
N GLY A 21 -8.02 -41.36 17.45
CA GLY A 21 -7.55 -41.09 16.10
C GLY A 21 -8.48 -40.19 15.29
N ILE A 22 -9.78 -40.33 15.43
CA ILE A 22 -10.79 -39.50 14.73
C ILE A 22 -10.86 -38.10 15.33
N TYR A 23 -10.82 -37.95 16.64
CA TYR A 23 -10.80 -36.64 17.31
C TYR A 23 -9.54 -35.85 16.99
N ASN A 24 -8.37 -36.48 16.97
CA ASN A 24 -7.10 -35.85 16.59
C ASN A 24 -7.09 -35.45 15.11
N ASN A 25 -7.70 -36.22 14.22
CA ASN A 25 -7.81 -35.88 12.81
C ASN A 25 -8.80 -34.73 12.57
N LEU A 26 -9.95 -34.72 13.23
CA LEU A 26 -10.94 -33.64 13.14
C LEU A 26 -10.37 -32.31 13.70
N SER A 27 -9.63 -32.35 14.81
CA SER A 27 -8.99 -31.16 15.36
C SER A 27 -7.87 -30.64 14.45
N ARG A 28 -7.08 -31.51 13.85
CA ARG A 28 -6.04 -31.13 12.86
C ARG A 28 -6.66 -30.57 11.58
N VAL A 29 -7.72 -31.17 11.07
CA VAL A 29 -8.45 -30.66 9.89
C VAL A 29 -9.03 -29.28 10.18
N ASN A 30 -9.67 -29.07 11.33
CA ASN A 30 -10.20 -27.78 11.73
C ASN A 30 -9.10 -26.72 11.89
N ILE A 31 -7.94 -27.07 12.45
CA ILE A 31 -6.78 -26.18 12.56
C ILE A 31 -6.26 -25.80 11.15
N ILE A 32 -6.13 -26.76 10.25
CA ILE A 32 -5.68 -26.51 8.87
C ILE A 32 -6.66 -25.57 8.16
N ILE A 33 -7.97 -25.82 8.23
CA ILE A 33 -9.00 -24.96 7.63
C ILE A 33 -8.94 -23.53 8.21
N GLN A 34 -8.74 -23.39 9.52
CA GLN A 34 -8.61 -22.07 10.14
C GLN A 34 -7.33 -21.34 9.70
N LEU A 35 -6.22 -22.07 9.55
CA LEU A 35 -4.95 -21.52 9.05
C LEU A 35 -5.06 -21.08 7.58
N GLU A 36 -5.66 -21.91 6.73
CA GLU A 36 -5.91 -21.58 5.32
C GLU A 36 -6.78 -20.33 5.20
N LYS A 37 -7.92 -20.29 5.90
CA LYS A 37 -8.79 -19.11 5.94
C LYS A 37 -8.09 -17.85 6.47
N HIS A 38 -7.21 -18.00 7.45
CA HIS A 38 -6.38 -16.90 7.97
C HIS A 38 -5.44 -16.38 6.90
N MET A 39 -4.82 -17.27 6.11
CA MET A 39 -3.92 -16.89 5.02
C MET A 39 -4.64 -16.30 3.80
N GLU A 40 -5.86 -16.77 3.49
CA GLU A 40 -6.72 -16.17 2.45
C GLU A 40 -7.04 -14.69 2.73
N ASN A 41 -7.23 -14.32 4.01
CA ASN A 41 -7.43 -12.93 4.40
C ASN A 41 -6.17 -12.06 4.25
N ARG A 42 -5.01 -12.67 4.01
CA ARG A 42 -3.74 -12.01 3.76
C ARG A 42 -3.39 -11.89 2.27
N LEU A 43 -4.18 -12.53 1.41
CA LEU A 43 -3.97 -12.56 -0.04
C LEU A 43 -5.01 -11.66 -0.72
N ALA A 44 -4.53 -10.69 -1.49
CA ALA A 44 -5.34 -9.83 -2.33
C ALA A 44 -5.06 -10.12 -3.80
N LYS A 45 -6.02 -10.75 -4.48
CA LYS A 45 -6.03 -10.87 -5.93
C LYS A 45 -6.55 -9.56 -6.52
N PHE A 46 -5.76 -8.91 -7.37
CA PHE A 46 -6.10 -7.57 -7.86
C PHE A 46 -7.42 -7.52 -8.63
N ASN A 47 -7.73 -8.56 -9.38
CA ASN A 47 -8.98 -8.68 -10.15
C ASN A 47 -10.24 -8.91 -9.30
N GLU A 48 -10.07 -9.23 -8.00
CA GLU A 48 -11.17 -9.40 -7.04
C GLU A 48 -11.40 -8.14 -6.19
N LEU A 49 -10.57 -7.11 -6.35
CA LEU A 49 -10.70 -5.89 -5.59
C LEU A 49 -11.88 -5.05 -6.09
N VAL A 50 -12.58 -4.46 -5.15
CA VAL A 50 -13.70 -3.54 -5.43
C VAL A 50 -13.20 -2.10 -5.24
N PRO A 51 -13.10 -1.30 -6.30
CA PRO A 51 -12.66 0.08 -6.19
C PRO A 51 -13.76 1.00 -5.65
N SER A 52 -13.36 2.05 -4.91
CA SER A 52 -14.19 3.24 -4.73
C SER A 52 -14.04 4.14 -5.97
N THR A 53 -15.18 4.58 -6.49
CA THR A 53 -15.26 5.52 -7.63
C THR A 53 -15.52 6.97 -7.19
N LEU A 54 -15.81 7.17 -5.89
CA LEU A 54 -16.03 8.48 -5.29
C LEU A 54 -15.30 8.57 -3.94
N PRO A 55 -13.97 8.36 -3.92
CA PRO A 55 -13.23 8.27 -2.66
C PRO A 55 -12.98 9.62 -2.00
N PHE A 56 -13.11 10.74 -2.75
CA PHE A 56 -12.71 12.08 -2.32
C PHE A 56 -13.71 13.15 -2.75
N VAL A 57 -13.67 14.30 -2.07
CA VAL A 57 -14.55 15.44 -2.31
C VAL A 57 -14.53 15.95 -3.75
N GLU A 58 -13.41 15.77 -4.45
CA GLU A 58 -13.23 16.20 -5.85
C GLU A 58 -13.79 15.20 -6.88
N GLY A 59 -14.29 14.03 -6.45
CA GLY A 59 -14.61 12.90 -7.32
C GLY A 59 -15.67 13.15 -8.40
N LYS A 60 -16.43 14.27 -8.34
CA LYS A 60 -17.36 14.68 -9.39
C LYS A 60 -16.80 15.75 -10.33
N LEU A 61 -15.57 16.24 -10.08
CA LEU A 61 -14.96 17.26 -10.94
C LEU A 61 -14.39 16.65 -12.23
N GLU A 62 -14.45 17.44 -13.31
CA GLU A 62 -13.70 17.12 -14.53
C GLU A 62 -12.20 16.98 -14.22
N GLY A 63 -11.58 15.93 -14.77
CA GLY A 63 -10.20 15.58 -14.47
C GLY A 63 -10.02 14.75 -13.18
N HIS A 64 -11.09 14.40 -12.47
CA HIS A 64 -11.03 13.60 -11.24
C HIS A 64 -12.06 12.47 -11.18
N LYS A 65 -13.14 12.55 -11.99
CA LYS A 65 -14.30 11.65 -11.95
C LYS A 65 -14.05 10.25 -12.52
N ASP A 66 -13.12 10.14 -13.47
CA ASP A 66 -12.81 8.86 -14.13
C ASP A 66 -11.58 8.20 -13.53
N ARG A 67 -11.65 8.01 -12.20
CA ARG A 67 -10.63 7.42 -11.35
C ARG A 67 -11.23 6.35 -10.45
N LYS A 68 -10.48 5.27 -10.23
CA LYS A 68 -10.81 4.18 -9.32
C LYS A 68 -9.72 4.07 -8.25
N ASN A 69 -10.11 4.03 -6.99
CA ASN A 69 -9.20 3.86 -5.87
C ASN A 69 -9.42 2.49 -5.22
N TYR A 70 -8.36 1.74 -5.02
CA TYR A 70 -8.36 0.43 -4.41
C TYR A 70 -7.66 0.48 -3.05
N SER A 71 -8.31 0.02 -1.98
CA SER A 71 -7.72 -0.15 -0.66
C SER A 71 -7.29 -1.60 -0.48
N ILE A 72 -6.01 -1.88 -0.69
CA ILE A 72 -5.45 -3.24 -0.68
C ILE A 72 -5.09 -3.63 0.75
N VAL A 73 -4.27 -2.82 1.42
CA VAL A 73 -3.87 -2.97 2.83
C VAL A 73 -4.21 -1.69 3.57
N GLY A 74 -5.06 -1.79 4.57
CA GLY A 74 -5.52 -0.65 5.34
C GLY A 74 -6.45 0.32 4.57
N PRO A 75 -7.01 1.32 5.27
CA PRO A 75 -8.01 2.23 4.71
C PRO A 75 -7.45 3.28 3.74
N GLY A 76 -6.15 3.59 3.81
CA GLY A 76 -5.60 4.72 3.07
C GLY A 76 -6.19 6.06 3.55
N VAL A 77 -6.07 7.11 2.72
CA VAL A 77 -6.57 8.47 3.02
C VAL A 77 -7.95 8.76 2.43
N ALA A 78 -8.70 7.74 1.96
CA ALA A 78 -10.02 7.97 1.35
C ALA A 78 -11.00 8.60 2.35
N GLU A 79 -11.73 9.61 1.90
CA GLU A 79 -12.80 10.31 2.66
C GLU A 79 -14.12 9.52 2.63
N ASP A 80 -14.21 8.51 1.74
CA ASP A 80 -15.33 7.58 1.68
C ASP A 80 -15.17 6.46 2.72
N GLY A 81 -15.94 6.54 3.80
CA GLY A 81 -15.96 5.53 4.87
C GLY A 81 -16.55 4.17 4.47
N LYS A 82 -17.03 4.00 3.22
CA LYS A 82 -17.64 2.75 2.73
C LYS A 82 -16.72 1.95 1.81
N GLN A 83 -15.47 2.33 1.70
CA GLN A 83 -14.51 1.63 0.85
C GLN A 83 -14.30 0.17 1.27
N PHE A 84 -14.07 -0.72 0.29
CA PHE A 84 -13.71 -2.10 0.54
C PHE A 84 -12.21 -2.22 0.82
N ILE A 85 -11.84 -2.76 1.99
CA ILE A 85 -10.46 -3.02 2.39
C ILE A 85 -10.22 -4.53 2.36
N LYS A 86 -9.31 -5.01 1.51
CA LYS A 86 -9.08 -6.45 1.37
C LYS A 86 -8.25 -7.04 2.53
N ILE A 87 -7.16 -6.36 2.91
CA ILE A 87 -6.27 -6.77 4.00
C ILE A 87 -6.38 -5.71 5.10
N ALA A 88 -7.26 -5.95 6.10
CA ALA A 88 -7.59 -4.97 7.12
C ALA A 88 -6.64 -4.96 8.34
N MET A 89 -5.77 -5.97 8.45
CA MET A 89 -4.82 -6.03 9.57
C MET A 89 -3.76 -4.92 9.47
N PRO A 90 -3.37 -4.29 10.59
CA PRO A 90 -2.41 -3.20 10.61
C PRO A 90 -1.00 -3.64 10.22
N HIS A 91 -0.29 -2.76 9.51
CA HIS A 91 1.10 -2.98 9.06
C HIS A 91 2.02 -1.82 9.39
N SER A 92 1.52 -0.76 10.06
CA SER A 92 2.15 0.55 10.23
C SER A 92 2.41 1.28 8.90
N PHE A 93 1.74 0.83 7.85
CA PHE A 93 1.62 1.48 6.56
C PHE A 93 0.38 0.93 5.82
N ASN A 94 -0.08 1.67 4.81
CA ASN A 94 -1.17 1.27 3.94
C ASN A 94 -0.64 1.02 2.52
N LEU A 95 -1.30 0.15 1.77
CA LEU A 95 -1.10 -0.03 0.33
C LEU A 95 -2.44 0.17 -0.38
N GLY A 96 -2.46 1.12 -1.29
CA GLY A 96 -3.55 1.33 -2.23
C GLY A 96 -3.09 1.25 -3.67
N ALA A 97 -4.05 1.35 -4.58
CA ALA A 97 -3.78 1.57 -5.99
C ALA A 97 -4.79 2.55 -6.58
N VAL A 98 -4.37 3.27 -7.60
CA VAL A 98 -5.22 4.21 -8.34
C VAL A 98 -5.11 3.90 -9.82
N SER A 99 -6.25 3.62 -10.48
CA SER A 99 -6.31 3.68 -11.93
C SER A 99 -7.09 4.93 -12.36
N ALA A 100 -6.65 5.54 -13.46
CA ALA A 100 -7.33 6.70 -14.01
C ALA A 100 -7.27 6.71 -15.53
N LEU A 101 -8.36 7.14 -16.15
CA LEU A 101 -8.39 7.44 -17.59
C LEU A 101 -7.49 8.65 -17.90
N PRO A 102 -7.09 8.87 -19.15
CA PRO A 102 -6.32 10.03 -19.56
C PRO A 102 -6.89 11.35 -19.02
N LYS A 103 -6.02 12.27 -18.58
CA LYS A 103 -6.35 13.57 -17.99
C LYS A 103 -7.14 13.50 -16.69
N ASN A 104 -7.17 12.34 -16.01
CA ASN A 104 -7.77 12.19 -14.70
C ASN A 104 -6.69 11.87 -13.64
N GLY A 105 -6.93 12.32 -12.41
CA GLY A 105 -6.01 12.17 -11.31
C GLY A 105 -6.53 12.79 -10.03
N SER A 106 -5.63 13.25 -9.16
CA SER A 106 -5.98 13.95 -7.92
C SER A 106 -5.82 15.46 -8.05
N GLY A 107 -6.62 16.22 -7.31
CA GLY A 107 -6.41 17.65 -7.10
C GLY A 107 -5.29 17.92 -6.10
N LEU A 108 -4.87 19.18 -5.99
CA LEU A 108 -3.84 19.61 -5.07
C LEU A 108 -4.29 19.45 -3.62
N HIS A 109 -3.60 18.59 -2.89
CA HIS A 109 -3.85 18.28 -1.50
C HIS A 109 -2.54 18.01 -0.75
N SER A 110 -2.58 18.03 0.55
CA SER A 110 -1.49 17.66 1.44
C SER A 110 -1.98 16.74 2.52
N HIS A 111 -1.12 15.88 3.03
CA HIS A 111 -1.30 15.15 4.28
C HIS A 111 0.04 15.01 5.01
N THR A 112 -0.01 14.66 6.29
CA THR A 112 1.16 14.66 7.18
C THR A 112 2.01 13.40 7.09
N THR A 113 1.46 12.35 6.47
CA THR A 113 2.13 11.06 6.32
C THR A 113 2.94 10.99 5.03
N ALA A 114 3.98 10.17 5.03
CA ALA A 114 4.76 9.86 3.84
C ALA A 114 3.88 9.16 2.79
N GLU A 115 4.12 9.48 1.52
CA GLU A 115 3.39 8.91 0.39
C GLU A 115 4.35 8.57 -0.74
N VAL A 116 4.35 7.30 -1.14
CA VAL A 116 5.23 6.78 -2.17
C VAL A 116 4.40 6.21 -3.31
N PHE A 117 4.62 6.74 -4.51
CA PHE A 117 3.94 6.31 -5.72
C PHE A 117 4.86 5.40 -6.54
N ILE A 118 4.35 4.25 -6.94
CA ILE A 118 5.02 3.25 -7.76
C ILE A 118 4.26 3.16 -9.08
N ILE A 119 4.85 3.65 -10.15
CA ILE A 119 4.20 3.69 -11.45
C ILE A 119 4.18 2.27 -12.04
N TYR A 120 2.99 1.66 -12.05
CA TYR A 120 2.81 0.32 -12.63
C TYR A 120 2.66 0.39 -14.15
N SER A 121 1.77 1.23 -14.63
CA SER A 121 1.53 1.43 -16.07
C SER A 121 1.12 2.87 -16.37
N GLY A 122 1.30 3.26 -17.63
CA GLY A 122 0.96 4.60 -18.10
C GLY A 122 2.09 5.61 -17.90
N ARG A 123 1.76 6.85 -18.19
CA ARG A 123 2.61 8.02 -18.07
C ARG A 123 1.89 9.03 -17.19
N TRP A 124 2.56 9.47 -16.12
CA TRP A 124 1.93 10.25 -15.07
C TRP A 124 2.64 11.58 -14.86
N ARG A 125 1.87 12.65 -14.82
CA ARG A 125 2.30 13.97 -14.39
C ARG A 125 2.10 14.09 -12.90
N PHE A 126 3.16 14.40 -12.17
CA PHE A 126 3.11 14.82 -10.77
C PHE A 126 3.39 16.30 -10.72
N TYR A 127 2.54 17.06 -10.01
CA TYR A 127 2.71 18.50 -9.86
C TYR A 127 2.45 18.91 -8.42
N TRP A 128 3.12 19.96 -7.98
CA TRP A 128 3.12 20.33 -6.57
C TRP A 128 3.22 21.84 -6.33
N GLY A 129 3.21 22.22 -4.98
CA GLY A 129 3.05 23.58 -4.51
C GLY A 129 1.59 24.03 -4.51
N ALA A 130 1.28 25.08 -3.77
CA ALA A 130 -0.09 25.58 -3.65
C ALA A 130 -0.73 25.93 -4.98
N GLU A 131 0.08 26.37 -5.96
CA GLU A 131 -0.38 26.71 -7.31
C GLU A 131 -0.22 25.58 -8.32
N GLY A 132 0.51 24.48 -7.97
CA GLY A 132 0.77 23.38 -8.88
C GLY A 132 1.62 23.72 -10.09
N LYS A 133 2.61 24.63 -9.91
CA LYS A 133 3.46 25.15 -11.01
C LYS A 133 4.67 24.29 -11.30
N ASP A 134 5.24 23.67 -10.27
CA ASP A 134 6.35 22.77 -10.43
C ASP A 134 5.81 21.37 -10.73
N GLU A 135 6.42 20.64 -11.68
CA GLU A 135 5.94 19.35 -12.13
C GLU A 135 7.05 18.44 -12.66
N THR A 136 6.76 17.15 -12.74
CA THR A 136 7.57 16.14 -13.42
C THR A 136 6.71 15.09 -14.09
N ILE A 137 7.26 14.42 -15.10
CA ILE A 137 6.63 13.27 -15.74
C ILE A 137 7.35 11.99 -15.35
N LEU A 138 6.57 11.01 -14.92
CA LEU A 138 7.03 9.68 -14.56
C LEU A 138 6.39 8.64 -15.46
N ASN A 139 7.16 7.58 -15.76
CA ASN A 139 6.74 6.49 -16.62
C ASN A 139 6.66 5.17 -15.84
N ALA A 140 6.07 4.16 -16.45
CA ALA A 140 6.05 2.83 -15.87
C ALA A 140 7.47 2.40 -15.46
N GLY A 141 7.60 2.03 -14.18
CA GLY A 141 8.89 1.70 -13.60
C GLY A 141 9.45 2.72 -12.64
N ASP A 142 9.10 3.96 -12.80
CA ASP A 142 9.55 5.03 -11.91
C ASP A 142 8.84 4.94 -10.55
N ILE A 143 9.49 5.47 -9.53
CA ILE A 143 8.95 5.59 -8.17
C ILE A 143 9.26 7.00 -7.67
N ILE A 144 8.29 7.62 -7.00
CA ILE A 144 8.48 8.91 -6.34
C ILE A 144 7.98 8.84 -4.90
N SER A 145 8.80 9.33 -3.98
CA SER A 145 8.41 9.54 -2.59
C SER A 145 8.13 11.02 -2.37
N MET A 146 6.86 11.36 -2.19
CA MET A 146 6.47 12.75 -1.99
C MET A 146 6.78 13.19 -0.56
N PRO A 147 7.50 14.32 -0.37
CA PRO A 147 7.71 14.89 0.95
C PRO A 147 6.38 15.21 1.65
N THR A 148 6.35 15.05 2.97
CA THR A 148 5.22 15.47 3.81
C THR A 148 5.07 17.00 3.80
N ASN A 149 3.95 17.50 4.31
CA ASN A 149 3.69 18.94 4.46
C ASN A 149 3.80 19.76 3.15
N MET A 150 3.53 19.14 2.00
CA MET A 150 3.59 19.75 0.68
C MET A 150 2.29 19.49 -0.07
N PHE A 151 1.74 20.50 -0.73
CA PHE A 151 0.66 20.28 -1.69
C PHE A 151 1.18 19.56 -2.92
N ARG A 152 0.53 18.45 -3.28
CA ARG A 152 0.85 17.64 -4.45
C ARG A 152 -0.41 17.10 -5.10
N ALA A 153 -0.27 16.73 -6.34
CA ALA A 153 -1.29 16.12 -7.16
C ALA A 153 -0.65 15.27 -8.26
N PHE A 154 -1.46 14.43 -8.89
CA PHE A 154 -1.04 13.63 -10.04
C PHE A 154 -2.16 13.56 -11.08
N GLU A 155 -1.77 13.32 -12.31
CA GLU A 155 -2.68 13.20 -13.46
C GLU A 155 -2.14 12.15 -14.42
N ASN A 156 -3.00 11.31 -14.95
CA ASN A 156 -2.63 10.44 -16.07
C ASN A 156 -2.40 11.27 -17.33
N ALA A 157 -1.15 11.46 -17.69
CA ALA A 157 -0.69 12.19 -18.87
C ALA A 157 -0.46 11.28 -20.09
N GLY A 158 -0.87 10.02 -20.01
CA GLY A 158 -0.86 9.05 -21.11
C GLY A 158 -2.15 9.09 -21.94
N ASP A 159 -2.23 8.17 -22.91
CA ASP A 159 -3.35 8.07 -23.84
C ASP A 159 -4.29 6.89 -23.50
N GLU A 160 -3.91 6.05 -22.53
CA GLU A 160 -4.68 4.90 -22.04
C GLU A 160 -4.86 4.95 -20.53
N GLU A 161 -5.73 4.07 -19.97
CA GLU A 161 -5.89 3.94 -18.51
C GLU A 161 -4.54 3.55 -17.87
N GLY A 162 -4.07 4.38 -16.95
CA GLY A 162 -2.85 4.13 -16.19
C GLY A 162 -3.15 3.56 -14.81
N LEU A 163 -2.14 2.92 -14.20
CA LEU A 163 -2.21 2.37 -12.85
C LEU A 163 -0.96 2.75 -12.04
N ILE A 164 -1.17 3.24 -10.83
CA ILE A 164 -0.13 3.47 -9.83
C ILE A 164 -0.47 2.74 -8.54
N PHE A 165 0.54 2.19 -7.86
CA PHE A 165 0.42 1.75 -6.46
C PHE A 165 0.87 2.88 -5.55
N VAL A 166 0.25 2.98 -4.38
CA VAL A 166 0.52 4.03 -3.40
C VAL A 166 0.76 3.40 -2.05
N VAL A 167 1.92 3.66 -1.44
CA VAL A 167 2.23 3.29 -0.06
C VAL A 167 2.16 4.53 0.81
N LEU A 168 1.38 4.46 1.87
CA LEU A 168 1.20 5.54 2.85
C LEU A 168 1.75 5.11 4.21
N GLY A 169 2.48 5.98 4.88
CA GLY A 169 2.99 5.71 6.23
C GLY A 169 1.89 5.73 7.30
N GLY A 170 2.06 4.90 8.34
CA GLY A 170 1.10 4.77 9.43
C GLY A 170 -0.12 3.90 9.11
N ASP A 171 -0.76 3.35 10.14
CA ASP A 171 -2.04 2.63 9.99
C ASP A 171 -3.21 3.60 9.84
N ASP A 172 -3.09 4.80 10.42
CA ASP A 172 -3.95 5.95 10.19
C ASP A 172 -3.15 7.01 9.40
N PRO A 173 -3.36 7.13 8.09
CA PRO A 173 -2.65 8.10 7.26
C PRO A 173 -3.14 9.54 7.45
N GLY A 174 -4.06 9.78 8.38
CA GLY A 174 -4.50 11.11 8.78
C GLY A 174 -5.52 11.74 7.83
N ILE A 175 -5.56 13.06 7.86
CA ILE A 175 -6.54 13.89 7.17
C ILE A 175 -5.91 14.53 5.94
N ILE A 176 -6.70 14.63 4.88
CA ILE A 176 -6.33 15.39 3.69
C ILE A 176 -6.61 16.89 3.91
N THR A 177 -5.61 17.72 3.63
CA THR A 177 -5.77 19.17 3.54
C THR A 177 -5.82 19.58 2.07
N TRP A 178 -6.96 20.05 1.61
CA TRP A 178 -7.16 20.50 0.23
C TRP A 178 -6.78 21.97 0.08
N VAL A 179 -6.24 22.34 -1.08
CA VAL A 179 -6.16 23.77 -1.43
C VAL A 179 -7.59 24.33 -1.57
N PRO A 180 -7.87 25.58 -1.11
CA PRO A 180 -9.22 26.15 -1.07
C PRO A 180 -10.01 26.02 -2.36
N ARG A 181 -9.36 26.25 -3.51
CA ARG A 181 -10.02 26.18 -4.83
C ARG A 181 -10.57 24.81 -5.20
N VAL A 182 -10.02 23.71 -4.62
CA VAL A 182 -10.56 22.35 -4.84
C VAL A 182 -11.89 22.21 -4.11
N LEU A 183 -11.96 22.60 -2.84
CA LEU A 183 -13.18 22.56 -2.05
C LEU A 183 -14.28 23.46 -2.64
N GLU A 184 -13.91 24.66 -3.10
CA GLU A 184 -14.83 25.60 -3.75
C GLU A 184 -15.42 25.02 -5.05
N LYS A 185 -14.60 24.37 -5.88
CA LYS A 185 -15.05 23.70 -7.10
C LYS A 185 -15.93 22.49 -6.76
N ALA A 186 -15.54 21.66 -5.80
CA ALA A 186 -16.29 20.47 -5.38
C ALA A 186 -17.70 20.84 -4.89
N LYS A 187 -17.82 21.90 -4.11
CA LYS A 187 -19.11 22.43 -3.62
C LYS A 187 -20.09 22.74 -4.75
N LYS A 188 -19.60 23.23 -5.90
CA LYS A 188 -20.43 23.49 -7.07
C LYS A 188 -21.02 22.23 -7.71
N THR A 189 -20.43 21.06 -7.44
CA THR A 189 -20.95 19.75 -7.89
C THR A 189 -21.82 19.06 -6.83
N GLY A 190 -22.08 19.74 -5.71
CA GLY A 190 -22.80 19.19 -4.57
C GLY A 190 -21.93 18.40 -3.58
N MET A 191 -20.62 18.23 -3.86
CA MET A 191 -19.73 17.53 -2.95
C MET A 191 -19.12 18.47 -1.91
N ALA A 192 -19.08 18.05 -0.66
CA ALA A 192 -18.45 18.79 0.42
C ALA A 192 -17.84 17.86 1.47
N LEU A 193 -16.90 18.38 2.24
CA LEU A 193 -16.46 17.78 3.48
C LEU A 193 -17.16 18.43 4.66
N LEU A 194 -17.45 17.66 5.68
CA LEU A 194 -17.95 18.17 6.95
C LEU A 194 -16.76 18.48 7.88
N ASN A 195 -17.03 19.18 8.96
CA ASN A 195 -16.03 19.61 9.94
C ASN A 195 -15.30 18.46 10.68
N ASP A 196 -15.71 17.22 10.45
CA ASP A 196 -15.03 16.00 10.89
C ASP A 196 -14.34 15.25 9.73
N ASN A 197 -14.18 15.92 8.59
CA ASN A 197 -13.60 15.41 7.34
C ASN A 197 -14.41 14.28 6.67
N SER A 198 -15.62 14.01 7.11
CA SER A 198 -16.49 13.06 6.40
C SER A 198 -17.03 13.66 5.11
N LEU A 199 -17.05 12.83 4.06
CA LEU A 199 -17.56 13.21 2.74
C LEU A 199 -19.08 13.23 2.73
N ILE A 200 -19.67 14.26 2.11
CA ILE A 200 -21.11 14.37 1.90
C ILE A 200 -21.45 14.79 0.48
N ASP A 201 -22.45 14.15 -0.09
CA ASP A 201 -23.11 14.59 -1.34
C ASP A 201 -24.38 15.36 -0.99
N LEU A 202 -24.33 16.66 -1.07
CA LEU A 202 -25.44 17.59 -0.77
C LEU A 202 -26.57 17.53 -1.79
N SER A 203 -26.37 16.89 -2.95
CA SER A 203 -27.43 16.70 -3.95
C SER A 203 -28.46 15.66 -3.52
N VAL A 204 -28.06 14.74 -2.64
CA VAL A 204 -28.89 13.61 -2.17
C VAL A 204 -28.99 13.49 -0.66
N ASN A 205 -28.17 14.22 0.11
CA ASN A 205 -28.13 14.17 1.57
C ASN A 205 -28.28 15.56 2.17
N LYS A 206 -28.85 15.61 3.38
CA LYS A 206 -28.83 16.80 4.24
C LYS A 206 -27.66 16.74 5.20
N ILE A 207 -27.13 17.89 5.57
CA ILE A 207 -26.08 17.98 6.58
C ILE A 207 -26.64 17.41 7.90
N PRO A 208 -25.97 16.44 8.53
CA PRO A 208 -26.40 15.89 9.82
C PRO A 208 -26.43 16.95 10.91
N GLU A 209 -27.33 16.78 11.90
CA GLU A 209 -27.42 17.68 13.04
C GLU A 209 -26.06 17.80 13.77
N GLY A 210 -25.69 19.02 14.14
CA GLY A 210 -24.41 19.31 14.80
C GLY A 210 -23.19 19.35 13.87
N LYS A 211 -23.33 18.99 12.58
CA LYS A 211 -22.25 19.09 11.59
C LYS A 211 -22.34 20.39 10.79
N LYS A 212 -21.19 20.81 10.26
CA LYS A 212 -21.07 21.97 9.38
C LYS A 212 -20.16 21.61 8.20
N ILE A 213 -20.29 22.31 7.08
CA ILE A 213 -19.33 22.20 5.99
C ILE A 213 -17.96 22.69 6.50
N LEU A 214 -16.92 21.94 6.13
CA LEU A 214 -15.53 22.29 6.43
C LEU A 214 -15.18 23.61 5.73
N GLU A 215 -14.68 24.57 6.48
CA GLU A 215 -14.15 25.80 5.93
C GLU A 215 -12.75 25.56 5.35
N PRO A 216 -12.45 26.08 4.16
CA PRO A 216 -11.11 26.01 3.59
C PRO A 216 -10.07 26.68 4.49
N ILE A 217 -8.85 26.20 4.46
CA ILE A 217 -7.74 26.83 5.20
C ILE A 217 -7.45 28.23 4.68
N ALA A 218 -7.02 29.12 5.59
CA ALA A 218 -6.70 30.51 5.27
C ALA A 218 -5.41 30.60 4.41
N GLN A 219 -5.25 31.70 3.67
CA GLN A 219 -4.06 31.95 2.82
C GLN A 219 -2.75 31.97 3.62
N GLU A 220 -2.79 32.44 4.85
CA GLU A 220 -1.65 32.45 5.77
C GLU A 220 -1.22 31.03 6.17
N GLU A 221 -2.16 30.10 6.28
CA GLU A 221 -1.86 28.69 6.56
C GLU A 221 -1.22 28.01 5.34
N ILE A 222 -1.66 28.35 4.12
CA ILE A 222 -1.07 27.82 2.88
C ILE A 222 0.42 28.15 2.79
N LYS A 223 0.85 29.33 3.27
CA LYS A 223 2.25 29.76 3.26
C LYS A 223 3.17 28.93 4.16
N LYS A 224 2.59 28.14 5.10
CA LYS A 224 3.36 27.27 5.99
C LYS A 224 3.71 25.92 5.37
N PHE A 225 3.12 25.58 4.22
CA PHE A 225 3.43 24.35 3.50
C PHE A 225 4.74 24.51 2.72
N ASP A 226 5.49 23.42 2.70
CA ASP A 226 6.75 23.34 1.98
C ASP A 226 6.54 23.46 0.46
N ASN A 227 7.48 24.11 -0.19
CA ASN A 227 7.49 24.22 -1.64
C ASN A 227 8.88 23.85 -2.16
N TYR A 228 8.97 22.73 -2.85
CA TYR A 228 10.19 22.20 -3.42
C TYR A 228 10.34 22.67 -4.87
N LYS A 229 11.58 22.97 -5.29
CA LYS A 229 11.91 23.09 -6.70
C LYS A 229 12.16 21.70 -7.29
N LEU A 230 12.11 21.59 -8.62
CA LEU A 230 12.28 20.31 -9.31
C LEU A 230 13.61 19.62 -8.94
N ASP A 231 14.72 20.37 -8.95
CA ASP A 231 16.05 19.86 -8.57
C ASP A 231 16.12 19.35 -7.13
N GLN A 232 15.36 19.95 -6.23
CA GLN A 232 15.24 19.49 -4.84
C GLN A 232 14.40 18.20 -4.72
N LEU A 233 13.44 18.00 -5.63
CA LEU A 233 12.55 16.83 -5.62
C LEU A 233 13.19 15.62 -6.33
N GLU A 234 14.12 15.82 -7.25
CA GLU A 234 14.79 14.73 -8.00
C GLU A 234 15.41 13.66 -7.10
N LYS A 235 15.93 14.03 -5.93
CA LYS A 235 16.48 13.08 -4.95
C LYS A 235 15.47 12.12 -4.35
N PHE A 236 14.17 12.38 -4.53
CA PHE A 236 13.06 11.53 -4.09
C PHE A 236 12.47 10.71 -5.24
N ILE A 237 13.14 10.69 -6.40
CA ILE A 237 12.68 9.95 -7.59
C ILE A 237 13.67 8.84 -7.92
N PHE A 238 13.16 7.62 -8.04
CA PHE A 238 13.86 6.50 -8.65
C PHE A 238 13.41 6.35 -10.09
N LYS A 239 14.34 6.32 -11.03
CA LYS A 239 14.07 6.10 -12.45
C LYS A 239 14.19 4.62 -12.82
N GLY A 240 13.09 4.02 -13.26
CA GLY A 240 13.03 2.59 -13.56
C GLY A 240 13.95 2.14 -14.70
N ASN A 241 14.30 3.03 -15.64
CA ASN A 241 15.29 2.76 -16.70
C ASN A 241 16.74 2.76 -16.19
N GLU A 242 17.00 3.25 -14.98
CA GLU A 242 18.33 3.27 -14.35
C GLU A 242 18.52 2.14 -13.32
N LYS A 243 17.53 1.28 -13.14
CA LYS A 243 17.51 0.24 -12.09
C LYS A 243 18.76 -0.63 -12.02
N SER A 244 19.40 -0.94 -13.16
CA SER A 244 20.63 -1.74 -13.22
C SER A 244 21.81 -1.13 -12.46
N LYS A 245 21.80 0.18 -12.24
CA LYS A 245 22.83 0.87 -11.43
C LYS A 245 22.75 0.54 -9.94
N TYR A 246 21.61 0.04 -9.49
CA TYR A 246 21.27 -0.15 -8.06
C TYR A 246 21.02 -1.62 -7.70
N GLU A 247 21.22 -2.53 -8.66
CA GLU A 247 21.05 -3.95 -8.42
C GLU A 247 22.19 -4.50 -7.57
N ASN A 248 21.83 -5.13 -6.46
CA ASN A 248 22.75 -5.83 -5.58
C ASN A 248 22.43 -7.34 -5.64
N LYS A 249 23.45 -8.14 -5.81
CA LYS A 249 23.32 -9.60 -5.88
C LYS A 249 22.91 -10.15 -4.52
N LEU A 250 21.70 -10.71 -4.42
CA LEU A 250 21.24 -11.41 -3.23
C LEU A 250 21.70 -12.89 -3.24
N ASN A 251 21.61 -13.53 -4.41
CA ASN A 251 22.20 -14.83 -4.73
C ASN A 251 22.50 -14.88 -6.23
N ASP A 252 22.85 -16.06 -6.77
CA ASP A 252 23.27 -16.19 -8.17
C ASP A 252 22.22 -15.77 -9.19
N ASN A 253 20.94 -15.85 -8.83
CA ASN A 253 19.83 -15.63 -9.75
C ASN A 253 18.89 -14.50 -9.33
N ILE A 254 19.04 -13.94 -8.13
CA ILE A 254 18.13 -12.94 -7.60
C ILE A 254 18.91 -11.69 -7.18
N ASN A 255 18.51 -10.57 -7.72
CA ASN A 255 19.01 -9.25 -7.36
C ASN A 255 18.00 -8.52 -6.46
N LEU A 256 18.52 -7.70 -5.55
CA LEU A 256 17.78 -6.79 -4.68
C LEU A 256 18.09 -5.36 -5.07
N ILE A 257 17.06 -4.53 -5.20
CA ILE A 257 17.19 -3.09 -5.35
C ILE A 257 16.52 -2.46 -4.13
N GLN A 258 17.31 -1.81 -3.27
CA GLN A 258 16.77 -1.06 -2.14
C GLN A 258 16.35 0.33 -2.62
N ILE A 259 15.04 0.55 -2.73
CA ILE A 259 14.49 1.79 -3.29
C ILE A 259 14.46 2.89 -2.25
N LEU A 260 13.86 2.63 -1.10
CA LEU A 260 13.54 3.64 -0.11
C LEU A 260 13.73 3.09 1.29
N GLY A 261 14.17 3.95 2.21
CA GLY A 261 14.33 3.67 3.62
C GLY A 261 15.43 4.50 4.26
N ASN A 262 15.80 4.14 5.49
CA ASN A 262 16.93 4.71 6.18
C ASN A 262 18.25 4.10 5.69
N LYS A 263 19.36 4.82 5.81
CA LYS A 263 20.68 4.29 5.46
C LYS A 263 21.00 3.06 6.29
N PHE A 264 21.34 1.98 5.61
CA PHE A 264 21.88 0.78 6.26
C PHE A 264 23.37 0.96 6.57
N GLU A 265 23.87 0.27 7.59
CA GLU A 265 25.29 0.24 7.94
C GLU A 265 26.16 -0.30 6.79
N LYS A 266 25.63 -1.23 5.99
CA LYS A 266 26.29 -1.76 4.80
C LYS A 266 25.98 -0.87 3.58
N LYS A 267 26.99 -0.21 3.03
CA LYS A 267 26.88 0.68 1.85
C LYS A 267 26.24 0.01 0.63
N GLU A 268 26.49 -1.27 0.42
CA GLU A 268 25.95 -2.05 -0.72
C GLU A 268 24.42 -2.16 -0.75
N PHE A 269 23.76 -1.99 0.39
CA PHE A 269 22.30 -2.00 0.51
C PHE A 269 21.70 -0.62 0.84
N SER A 270 22.44 0.44 0.57
CA SER A 270 21.92 1.79 0.81
C SER A 270 20.74 2.09 -0.12
N PRO A 271 19.64 2.67 0.39
CA PRO A 271 18.49 3.00 -0.44
C PRO A 271 18.84 4.11 -1.45
N VAL A 272 18.21 4.04 -2.63
CA VAL A 272 18.30 5.09 -3.65
C VAL A 272 17.69 6.37 -3.13
N ILE A 273 16.52 6.26 -2.49
CA ILE A 273 15.81 7.36 -1.83
C ILE A 273 16.03 7.20 -0.32
N ASN A 274 16.87 8.08 0.25
CA ASN A 274 17.10 8.12 1.69
C ASN A 274 16.08 9.03 2.35
N GLN A 275 15.02 8.45 2.88
CA GLN A 275 13.93 9.16 3.54
C GLN A 275 13.32 8.29 4.63
N ASP A 276 13.05 8.87 5.78
CA ASP A 276 12.28 8.23 6.85
C ASP A 276 10.79 8.32 6.55
N THR A 277 10.21 7.19 6.19
CA THR A 277 8.78 7.07 5.83
C THR A 277 8.02 6.15 6.76
N GLY A 278 8.72 5.55 7.76
CA GLY A 278 8.17 4.50 8.63
C GLY A 278 8.17 3.11 8.00
N PHE A 279 8.60 2.98 6.73
CA PHE A 279 8.73 1.71 6.03
C PHE A 279 9.90 1.72 5.03
N ASN A 280 10.39 0.54 4.71
CA ASN A 280 11.35 0.30 3.65
C ASN A 280 10.60 -0.22 2.40
N LEU A 281 11.06 0.17 1.21
CA LEU A 281 10.61 -0.38 -0.06
C LEU A 281 11.81 -0.96 -0.80
N SER A 282 11.72 -2.23 -1.17
CA SER A 282 12.71 -2.92 -1.99
C SER A 282 12.04 -3.66 -3.16
N ILE A 283 12.83 -4.01 -4.16
CA ILE A 283 12.41 -4.78 -5.31
C ILE A 283 13.33 -6.00 -5.45
N LEU A 284 12.75 -7.20 -5.47
CA LEU A 284 13.42 -8.40 -5.94
C LEU A 284 13.27 -8.49 -7.45
N LYS A 285 14.39 -8.73 -8.14
CA LYS A 285 14.45 -8.93 -9.58
C LYS A 285 15.02 -10.31 -9.87
N SER A 286 14.31 -11.09 -10.67
CA SER A 286 14.75 -12.39 -11.17
C SER A 286 13.87 -12.85 -12.33
N ASN A 287 14.40 -13.73 -13.16
CA ASN A 287 13.59 -14.52 -14.10
C ASN A 287 13.54 -16.00 -13.69
N LYS A 288 14.58 -16.49 -13.01
CA LYS A 288 14.67 -17.88 -12.56
C LYS A 288 15.49 -17.98 -11.30
N GLY A 289 14.86 -18.48 -10.23
CA GLY A 289 15.57 -18.64 -8.97
C GLY A 289 14.66 -18.95 -7.79
N HIS A 290 15.27 -19.16 -6.65
CA HIS A 290 14.55 -19.35 -5.39
C HIS A 290 15.31 -18.72 -4.24
N ILE A 291 14.57 -18.29 -3.24
CA ILE A 291 15.07 -17.89 -1.92
C ILE A 291 14.34 -18.75 -0.89
N THR A 292 15.05 -19.26 0.06
CA THR A 292 14.49 -20.10 1.13
C THR A 292 14.77 -19.50 2.50
N ASN A 293 13.91 -19.82 3.46
CA ASN A 293 14.07 -19.48 4.87
C ASN A 293 14.20 -17.97 5.14
N LEU A 294 13.52 -17.13 4.32
CA LEU A 294 13.36 -15.72 4.66
C LEU A 294 12.48 -15.61 5.90
N LYS A 295 12.85 -14.72 6.80
CA LYS A 295 12.04 -14.36 7.97
C LYS A 295 11.92 -12.86 8.07
N PHE A 296 10.73 -12.40 8.36
CA PHE A 296 10.42 -10.99 8.58
C PHE A 296 9.98 -10.79 10.03
N GLU A 297 10.73 -10.03 10.78
CA GLU A 297 10.43 -9.70 12.18
C GLU A 297 9.45 -8.53 12.31
N LYS A 298 9.13 -7.91 11.21
CA LYS A 298 8.26 -6.74 11.11
C LYS A 298 7.13 -6.99 10.10
N PRO A 299 5.98 -6.31 10.24
CA PRO A 299 4.92 -6.34 9.24
C PRO A 299 5.46 -6.08 7.84
N THR A 300 5.16 -7.02 6.94
CA THR A 300 5.69 -7.00 5.57
C THR A 300 4.59 -7.39 4.60
N ILE A 301 4.58 -6.72 3.45
CA ILE A 301 3.78 -7.13 2.30
C ILE A 301 4.68 -7.36 1.10
N MET A 302 4.25 -8.25 0.22
CA MET A 302 4.84 -8.42 -1.10
C MET A 302 3.77 -8.26 -2.16
N PHE A 303 4.07 -7.56 -3.25
CA PHE A 303 3.18 -7.46 -4.39
C PHE A 303 3.93 -7.56 -5.71
N SER A 304 3.39 -8.39 -6.61
CA SER A 304 4.01 -8.66 -7.90
C SER A 304 3.81 -7.48 -8.83
N ARG A 305 4.93 -6.97 -9.37
CA ARG A 305 4.89 -6.01 -10.46
C ARG A 305 4.80 -6.70 -11.81
N THR A 306 5.59 -7.75 -12.01
CA THR A 306 5.57 -8.59 -13.20
C THR A 306 5.92 -10.03 -12.84
N GLY A 307 5.49 -10.98 -13.65
CA GLY A 307 5.75 -12.40 -13.48
C GLY A 307 4.81 -13.09 -12.50
N LYS A 308 4.97 -14.40 -12.41
CA LYS A 308 4.25 -15.30 -11.50
C LYS A 308 5.19 -15.77 -10.42
N TRP A 309 5.03 -15.26 -9.21
CA TRP A 309 5.86 -15.60 -8.06
C TRP A 309 5.18 -16.66 -7.22
N GLU A 310 5.79 -17.84 -7.09
CA GLU A 310 5.37 -18.87 -6.15
C GLU A 310 5.88 -18.47 -4.76
N ILE A 311 4.94 -18.27 -3.82
CA ILE A 311 5.26 -17.91 -2.43
C ILE A 311 4.76 -19.03 -1.54
N MET A 312 5.66 -19.58 -0.73
CA MET A 312 5.34 -20.54 0.33
C MET A 312 5.60 -19.87 1.68
N ILE A 313 4.60 -19.81 2.54
CA ILE A 313 4.67 -19.25 3.89
C ILE A 313 4.31 -20.38 4.85
N ASP A 314 5.31 -20.90 5.56
CA ASP A 314 5.19 -22.14 6.34
C ASP A 314 4.61 -23.27 5.48
N ASN A 315 3.34 -23.64 5.70
CA ASN A 315 2.62 -24.68 4.93
C ASN A 315 1.60 -24.12 3.93
N PHE A 316 1.47 -22.79 3.83
CA PHE A 316 0.57 -22.16 2.89
C PHE A 316 1.33 -21.80 1.60
N GLN A 317 0.77 -22.21 0.46
CA GLN A 317 1.34 -21.91 -0.85
C GLN A 317 0.36 -21.08 -1.69
N CYS A 318 0.88 -20.05 -2.33
CA CYS A 318 0.10 -19.27 -3.31
C CYS A 318 0.99 -18.82 -4.47
N VAL A 319 0.32 -18.37 -5.54
CA VAL A 319 0.97 -17.72 -6.67
C VAL A 319 0.51 -16.27 -6.73
N LEU A 320 1.45 -15.34 -6.73
CA LEU A 320 1.18 -13.93 -7.01
C LEU A 320 1.35 -13.68 -8.51
N ASN A 321 0.25 -13.43 -9.19
CA ASN A 321 0.30 -12.85 -10.53
C ASN A 321 0.56 -11.35 -10.44
N SER A 322 0.86 -10.72 -11.57
CA SER A 322 1.06 -9.26 -11.63
C SER A 322 -0.10 -8.52 -10.95
N LYS A 323 0.23 -7.59 -10.05
CA LYS A 323 -0.65 -6.79 -9.18
C LYS A 323 -1.18 -7.48 -7.93
N ASP A 324 -1.09 -8.81 -7.81
CA ASP A 324 -1.51 -9.51 -6.59
C ASP A 324 -0.60 -9.14 -5.40
N THR A 325 -1.19 -9.10 -4.22
CA THR A 325 -0.50 -8.72 -2.97
C THR A 325 -0.70 -9.78 -1.89
N ILE A 326 0.34 -10.07 -1.12
CA ILE A 326 0.27 -10.91 0.07
C ILE A 326 0.88 -10.21 1.29
N SER A 327 0.21 -10.34 2.43
CA SER A 327 0.73 -9.95 3.74
C SER A 327 1.46 -11.13 4.38
N ILE A 328 2.70 -10.93 4.76
CA ILE A 328 3.56 -11.95 5.37
C ILE A 328 3.38 -11.92 6.89
N PRO A 329 2.99 -13.04 7.55
CA PRO A 329 2.96 -13.12 9.00
C PRO A 329 4.37 -12.97 9.59
N ILE A 330 4.47 -12.23 10.70
CA ILE A 330 5.74 -12.03 11.41
C ILE A 330 6.31 -13.40 11.83
N ASN A 331 7.63 -13.57 11.67
CA ASN A 331 8.40 -14.76 12.03
C ASN A 331 8.04 -16.06 11.28
N SER A 332 7.16 -16.03 10.27
CA SER A 332 6.94 -17.18 9.40
C SER A 332 8.15 -17.45 8.49
N ASN A 333 8.32 -18.72 8.09
CA ASN A 333 9.30 -19.09 7.08
C ASN A 333 8.72 -18.82 5.68
N VAL A 334 9.40 -17.99 4.90
CA VAL A 334 8.98 -17.63 3.55
C VAL A 334 9.98 -18.20 2.54
N ASN A 335 9.45 -18.95 1.58
CA ASN A 335 10.20 -19.37 0.41
C ASN A 335 9.58 -18.72 -0.82
N ILE A 336 10.42 -18.21 -1.70
CA ILE A 336 10.03 -17.52 -2.93
C ILE A 336 10.67 -18.25 -4.09
N LYS A 337 9.88 -18.55 -5.11
CA LYS A 337 10.38 -19.15 -6.35
C LYS A 337 9.81 -18.40 -7.55
N ILE A 338 10.62 -18.27 -8.59
CA ILE A 338 10.25 -17.75 -9.91
C ILE A 338 10.90 -18.61 -10.99
N ASP A 339 10.17 -18.88 -12.05
CA ASP A 339 10.63 -19.56 -13.25
C ASP A 339 9.88 -18.98 -14.46
N GLU A 340 10.42 -17.90 -15.01
CA GLU A 340 9.86 -17.15 -16.12
C GLU A 340 10.94 -16.93 -17.20
N ASN A 341 10.52 -16.57 -18.40
CA ASN A 341 11.45 -16.34 -19.51
C ASN A 341 12.11 -14.95 -19.48
N GLU A 342 11.50 -14.00 -18.78
CA GLU A 342 11.95 -12.61 -18.71
C GLU A 342 12.12 -12.15 -17.25
N ASP A 343 12.88 -11.08 -17.06
CA ASP A 343 13.07 -10.46 -15.75
C ASP A 343 11.75 -10.01 -15.15
N CYS A 344 11.47 -10.49 -13.95
CA CYS A 344 10.28 -10.18 -13.17
C CYS A 344 10.63 -9.41 -11.91
N TYR A 345 9.66 -8.67 -11.41
CA TYR A 345 9.85 -7.73 -10.31
C TYR A 345 8.80 -7.95 -9.23
N LEU A 346 9.24 -8.19 -7.99
CA LEU A 346 8.42 -8.33 -6.81
C LEU A 346 8.77 -7.19 -5.83
N ASN A 347 7.80 -6.33 -5.54
CA ASN A 347 7.98 -5.29 -4.53
C ASN A 347 7.80 -5.89 -3.13
N CYS A 348 8.60 -5.42 -2.20
CA CYS A 348 8.54 -5.77 -0.79
C CYS A 348 8.51 -4.49 0.05
N VAL A 349 7.46 -4.29 0.84
CA VAL A 349 7.33 -3.18 1.79
C VAL A 349 7.37 -3.74 3.19
N THR A 350 8.29 -3.25 4.01
CA THR A 350 8.50 -3.72 5.39
C THR A 350 8.53 -2.53 6.34
N GLN A 351 7.85 -2.61 7.47
CA GLN A 351 7.93 -1.62 8.55
C GLN A 351 9.38 -1.43 9.00
N ILE A 352 9.76 -0.18 9.33
CA ILE A 352 11.06 0.16 9.93
C ILE A 352 11.06 -0.12 11.45
#